data_3977218287567fa52c42e317600b99cc
#
_entry.id   3977218287567fa52c42e317600b99cc
#
_cell.length_a   1.000
_cell.length_b   1.000
_cell.length_c   1.000
_cell.angle_alpha   90.00
_cell.angle_beta   90.00
_cell.angle_gamma   90.00
#
_symmetry.space_group_name_H-M   'P 1'
#
loop_
_entity.id
_entity.type
_entity.pdbx_description
1 polymer ?
#
loop_
_entity_poly.entity_id
_entity_poly.type
_entity_poly.pdbx_seq_one_letter_code
_entity_poly.pdbx_strand_id
1 'polypeptide(L)'
;LVLDFAKNIERHGPVNQIKPNQKGKRKKTGEMLVKSCKECGSYVPKAATRCPDCGYEFPMRKIQLDLVASQLDIISKQKKKEKYEIPVFDMWVAHHVSKAKNIPVLKVSYKTPRKIISEYVCFEHTGYARDKAVAWWNRVVSGESLRRSPPRTVDEALFRQTEINQPGAIKVDFSGKFPNVVNHLWR
;
A
#
# COMPACT_ATOMS: atom_id res chain seq x y z
N LEU A 1 2.94 51.43 13.58
CA LEU A 1 3.18 50.47 14.66
C LEU A 1 2.01 49.50 14.70
N VAL A 2 2.21 48.23 14.39
CA VAL A 2 1.16 47.20 14.52
C VAL A 2 1.30 46.56 15.88
N LEU A 3 0.34 46.72 16.76
CA LEU A 3 0.32 46.13 18.08
C LEU A 3 -0.35 44.75 17.98
N ASP A 4 0.44 43.70 18.11
CA ASP A 4 -0.04 42.29 18.07
C ASP A 4 -0.13 41.71 19.50
N PHE A 5 -1.17 42.07 20.24
CA PHE A 5 -1.40 41.59 21.60
C PHE A 5 -1.68 40.07 21.69
N ALA A 6 -2.18 39.47 20.61
CA ALA A 6 -2.57 38.08 20.57
C ALA A 6 -1.50 37.16 19.98
N LYS A 7 -0.33 37.69 19.63
CA LYS A 7 0.75 36.96 18.94
C LYS A 7 0.30 36.32 17.63
N ASN A 8 -0.61 36.95 16.92
CA ASN A 8 -1.14 36.45 15.65
C ASN A 8 -0.07 36.40 14.58
N ILE A 9 0.88 37.36 14.59
CA ILE A 9 2.01 37.37 13.64
C ILE A 9 2.91 36.18 13.86
N GLU A 10 3.15 35.73 15.10
CA GLU A 10 3.91 34.52 15.39
C GLU A 10 3.21 33.24 14.92
N ARG A 11 1.87 33.20 15.02
CA ARG A 11 1.04 32.05 14.65
C ARG A 11 0.75 31.95 13.17
N HIS A 12 0.49 33.06 12.51
CA HIS A 12 -0.04 33.10 11.14
C HIS A 12 0.91 33.77 10.14
N GLY A 13 2.02 34.36 10.62
CA GLY A 13 2.93 35.16 9.83
C GLY A 13 2.44 36.58 9.57
N PRO A 14 3.28 37.43 8.94
CA PRO A 14 2.93 38.80 8.62
C PRO A 14 1.72 38.87 7.69
N VAL A 15 0.83 39.84 7.92
CA VAL A 15 -0.45 40.03 7.20
C VAL A 15 -0.27 40.12 5.69
N ASN A 16 0.83 40.71 5.22
CA ASN A 16 1.15 40.82 3.79
C ASN A 16 1.58 39.51 3.10
N GLN A 17 1.78 38.44 3.86
CA GLN A 17 2.19 37.13 3.32
C GLN A 17 1.08 36.07 3.42
N ILE A 18 -0.09 36.44 3.92
CA ILE A 18 -1.22 35.52 4.03
C ILE A 18 -1.78 35.26 2.63
N LYS A 19 -1.63 34.05 2.13
CA LYS A 19 -2.26 33.60 0.88
C LYS A 19 -3.63 33.02 1.19
N PRO A 20 -4.73 33.49 0.54
CA PRO A 20 -6.05 32.91 0.74
C PRO A 20 -6.05 31.43 0.36
N ASN A 21 -6.70 30.60 1.18
CA ASN A 21 -6.84 29.17 0.91
C ASN A 21 -7.62 28.95 -0.38
N GLN A 22 -6.99 28.37 -1.39
CA GLN A 22 -7.69 27.87 -2.56
C GLN A 22 -8.53 26.65 -2.16
N LYS A 23 -9.85 26.73 -2.40
CA LYS A 23 -10.79 25.63 -2.15
C LYS A 23 -10.29 24.36 -2.83
N GLY A 24 -10.01 23.29 -2.06
CA GLY A 24 -9.85 21.95 -2.64
C GLY A 24 -8.73 21.05 -2.13
N LYS A 25 -7.73 21.55 -1.41
CA LYS A 25 -6.72 20.66 -0.78
C LYS A 25 -6.46 21.12 0.64
N ARG A 26 -6.85 20.31 1.62
CA ARG A 26 -6.37 20.45 3.01
C ARG A 26 -4.85 20.22 3.01
N LYS A 27 -4.09 21.27 2.72
CA LYS A 27 -2.67 21.27 3.10
C LYS A 27 -2.66 21.34 4.63
N LYS A 28 -1.92 20.43 5.26
CA LYS A 28 -1.52 20.59 6.65
C LYS A 28 -1.00 22.01 6.77
N THR A 29 -1.62 22.83 7.61
CA THR A 29 -1.14 24.16 7.97
C THR A 29 0.22 23.95 8.63
N GLY A 30 1.29 24.02 7.84
CA GLY A 30 2.61 24.17 8.39
C GLY A 30 2.60 25.50 9.13
N GLU A 31 2.86 25.49 10.43
CA GLU A 31 3.11 26.69 11.18
C GLU A 31 4.14 27.51 10.42
N MET A 32 3.79 28.76 10.08
CA MET A 32 4.70 29.64 9.38
C MET A 32 5.77 30.03 10.40
N LEU A 33 6.88 29.33 10.37
CA LEU A 33 7.97 29.48 11.34
C LEU A 33 8.62 30.83 11.10
N VAL A 34 8.31 31.80 11.94
CA VAL A 34 8.98 33.11 11.99
C VAL A 34 9.93 33.19 13.19
N LYS A 35 10.92 34.06 13.08
CA LYS A 35 11.83 34.45 14.17
C LYS A 35 11.88 35.97 14.25
N SER A 36 12.06 36.52 15.45
CA SER A 36 12.28 37.95 15.65
C SER A 36 13.77 38.28 15.51
N CYS A 37 14.07 39.38 14.86
CA CYS A 37 15.43 39.89 14.78
C CYS A 37 15.83 40.45 16.15
N LYS A 38 17.05 40.12 16.62
CA LYS A 38 17.57 40.57 17.92
C LYS A 38 17.91 42.07 17.94
N GLU A 39 18.25 42.62 16.77
CA GLU A 39 18.66 44.01 16.66
C GLU A 39 17.49 45.01 16.47
N CYS A 40 16.55 44.68 15.56
CA CYS A 40 15.47 45.60 15.23
C CYS A 40 14.07 45.07 15.63
N GLY A 41 13.95 43.85 16.16
CA GLY A 41 12.67 43.27 16.57
C GLY A 41 11.75 42.81 15.42
N SER A 42 12.13 43.01 14.15
CA SER A 42 11.32 42.63 13.00
C SER A 42 11.14 41.13 12.91
N TYR A 43 9.92 40.70 12.51
CA TYR A 43 9.63 39.29 12.25
C TYR A 43 10.11 38.88 10.85
N VAL A 44 10.97 37.90 10.78
CA VAL A 44 11.53 37.38 9.54
C VAL A 44 11.28 35.86 9.43
N PRO A 45 11.21 35.29 8.22
CA PRO A 45 11.12 33.84 8.07
C PRO A 45 12.24 33.13 8.80
N LYS A 46 11.95 31.99 9.45
CA LYS A 46 12.97 31.24 10.23
C LYS A 46 14.18 30.81 9.38
N ALA A 47 13.97 30.61 8.08
CA ALA A 47 15.00 30.25 7.12
C ALA A 47 15.86 31.44 6.67
N ALA A 48 15.48 32.69 6.98
CA ALA A 48 16.26 33.86 6.54
C ALA A 48 17.64 33.87 7.19
N THR A 49 18.68 34.08 6.39
CA THR A 49 20.09 34.20 6.85
C THR A 49 20.46 35.63 7.20
N ARG A 50 19.74 36.62 6.66
CA ARG A 50 19.96 38.04 6.93
C ARG A 50 18.60 38.73 7.14
N CYS A 51 18.56 39.70 8.06
CA CYS A 51 17.37 40.53 8.28
C CYS A 51 17.19 41.52 7.12
N PRO A 52 16.01 41.60 6.48
CA PRO A 52 15.77 42.56 5.38
C PRO A 52 15.76 43.99 5.85
N ASP A 53 15.41 44.27 7.12
CA ASP A 53 15.22 45.61 7.63
C ASP A 53 16.51 46.23 8.18
N CYS A 54 17.31 45.51 8.93
CA CYS A 54 18.54 46.03 9.55
C CYS A 54 19.82 45.38 9.06
N GLY A 55 19.75 44.36 8.20
CA GLY A 55 20.93 43.66 7.67
C GLY A 55 21.60 42.70 8.65
N TYR A 56 21.07 42.49 9.86
CA TYR A 56 21.67 41.57 10.84
C TYR A 56 21.76 40.15 10.28
N GLU A 57 22.97 39.54 10.38
CA GLU A 57 23.19 38.16 9.94
C GLU A 57 22.91 37.19 11.07
N PHE A 58 21.96 36.26 10.81
CA PHE A 58 21.64 35.24 11.79
C PHE A 58 22.72 34.14 11.80
N PRO A 59 23.18 33.73 12.97
CA PRO A 59 24.16 32.66 13.06
C PRO A 59 23.58 31.38 12.48
N MET A 60 24.21 30.86 11.43
CA MET A 60 23.86 29.55 10.88
C MET A 60 24.27 28.47 11.88
N ARG A 61 23.34 27.62 12.26
CA ARG A 61 23.69 26.39 12.99
C ARG A 61 24.54 25.53 12.06
N LYS A 62 25.82 25.39 12.39
CA LYS A 62 26.63 24.35 11.75
C LYS A 62 26.01 23.02 12.13
N ILE A 63 25.36 22.37 11.18
CA ILE A 63 24.93 20.99 11.35
C ILE A 63 26.22 20.18 11.39
N GLN A 64 26.67 19.80 12.58
CA GLN A 64 27.66 18.76 12.70
C GLN A 64 26.98 17.46 12.27
N LEU A 65 27.19 17.11 11.02
CA LEU A 65 26.93 15.76 10.57
C LEU A 65 28.06 14.93 11.18
N ASP A 66 27.75 14.22 12.26
CA ASP A 66 28.60 13.14 12.71
C ASP A 66 28.63 12.10 11.60
N LEU A 67 29.66 12.16 10.77
CA LEU A 67 29.96 11.18 9.72
C LEU A 67 30.50 9.88 10.36
N VAL A 68 29.90 9.45 11.44
CA VAL A 68 30.02 8.07 11.88
C VAL A 68 29.21 7.27 10.90
N ALA A 69 29.89 6.67 9.93
CA ALA A 69 29.28 5.68 9.07
C ALA A 69 28.63 4.63 9.97
N SER A 70 27.32 4.72 10.14
CA SER A 70 26.57 3.70 10.85
C SER A 70 26.81 2.41 10.06
N GLN A 71 27.35 1.38 10.71
CA GLN A 71 27.46 0.03 10.12
C GLN A 71 26.07 -0.62 9.95
N LEU A 72 25.01 0.14 10.19
CA LEU A 72 23.66 -0.30 9.94
C LEU A 72 23.43 -0.27 8.43
N ASP A 73 23.06 -1.41 7.88
CA ASP A 73 22.66 -1.55 6.49
C ASP A 73 21.68 -0.44 6.11
N ILE A 74 22.08 0.42 5.18
CA ILE A 74 21.26 1.48 4.58
C ILE A 74 20.08 0.87 3.81
N ILE A 75 20.14 -0.40 3.53
CA ILE A 75 19.07 -1.14 2.85
C ILE A 75 17.95 -1.34 3.86
N SER A 76 16.86 -0.62 3.65
CA SER A 76 15.59 -0.96 4.29
C SER A 76 15.42 -2.48 4.21
N LYS A 77 15.35 -3.16 5.36
CA LYS A 77 15.10 -4.60 5.40
C LYS A 77 13.88 -4.86 4.54
N GLN A 78 14.11 -5.30 3.30
CA GLN A 78 13.02 -5.88 2.53
C GLN A 78 12.47 -6.94 3.44
N LYS A 79 11.25 -6.74 3.94
CA LYS A 79 10.56 -7.77 4.71
C LYS A 79 10.65 -9.02 3.86
N LYS A 80 11.48 -10.00 4.27
CA LYS A 80 11.54 -11.29 3.59
C LYS A 80 10.09 -11.72 3.50
N LYS A 81 9.61 -11.91 2.28
CA LYS A 81 8.25 -12.40 2.05
C LYS A 81 8.22 -13.82 2.58
N GLU A 82 7.86 -13.96 3.83
CA GLU A 82 7.76 -15.26 4.47
C GLU A 82 6.54 -15.96 3.87
N LYS A 83 6.83 -17.01 3.14
CA LYS A 83 5.80 -17.87 2.55
C LYS A 83 5.61 -19.05 3.49
N TYR A 84 4.41 -19.19 4.00
CA TYR A 84 4.06 -20.27 4.93
C TYR A 84 3.38 -21.40 4.17
N GLU A 85 3.79 -22.64 4.45
CA GLU A 85 3.09 -23.84 4.03
C GLU A 85 2.00 -24.17 5.04
N ILE A 86 0.76 -24.26 4.57
CA ILE A 86 -0.40 -24.48 5.43
C ILE A 86 -1.17 -25.69 4.90
N PRO A 87 -1.42 -26.72 5.71
CA PRO A 87 -2.20 -27.87 5.29
C PRO A 87 -3.64 -27.48 5.00
N VAL A 88 -4.24 -28.12 4.00
CA VAL A 88 -5.62 -27.96 3.58
C VAL A 88 -6.42 -29.18 3.98
N PHE A 89 -7.47 -28.98 4.78
CA PHE A 89 -8.36 -30.05 5.20
C PHE A 89 -9.53 -30.24 4.25
N ASP A 90 -9.99 -29.14 3.65
CA ASP A 90 -11.14 -29.13 2.79
C ASP A 90 -11.05 -27.96 1.78
N MET A 91 -11.67 -28.12 0.62
CA MET A 91 -11.70 -27.10 -0.42
C MET A 91 -13.07 -27.09 -1.09
N TRP A 92 -13.59 -25.89 -1.32
CA TRP A 92 -14.82 -25.69 -2.10
C TRP A 92 -14.72 -24.47 -2.98
N VAL A 93 -15.50 -24.47 -4.04
CA VAL A 93 -15.60 -23.39 -5.01
C VAL A 93 -17.01 -22.77 -4.96
N ALA A 94 -17.10 -21.48 -5.20
CA ALA A 94 -18.36 -20.75 -5.21
C ALA A 94 -18.34 -19.61 -6.23
N HIS A 95 -19.52 -19.29 -6.75
CA HIS A 95 -19.71 -18.08 -7.55
C HIS A 95 -19.56 -16.84 -6.65
N HIS A 96 -18.81 -15.85 -7.12
CA HIS A 96 -18.67 -14.56 -6.45
C HIS A 96 -18.62 -13.44 -7.47
N VAL A 97 -19.25 -12.31 -7.15
CA VAL A 97 -19.22 -11.12 -8.01
C VAL A 97 -18.30 -10.08 -7.41
N SER A 98 -17.34 -9.62 -8.19
CA SER A 98 -16.41 -8.55 -7.77
C SER A 98 -17.16 -7.24 -7.58
N LYS A 99 -17.12 -6.67 -6.38
CA LYS A 99 -17.77 -5.38 -6.05
C LYS A 99 -17.24 -4.21 -6.89
N ALA A 100 -15.99 -4.28 -7.34
CA ALA A 100 -15.34 -3.18 -8.05
C ALA A 100 -15.71 -3.11 -9.53
N LYS A 101 -15.89 -4.27 -10.18
CA LYS A 101 -16.11 -4.34 -11.63
C LYS A 101 -17.41 -5.03 -12.03
N ASN A 102 -18.16 -5.54 -11.06
CA ASN A 102 -19.38 -6.34 -11.26
C ASN A 102 -19.18 -7.53 -12.24
N ILE A 103 -17.97 -8.10 -12.26
CA ILE A 103 -17.61 -9.24 -13.10
C ILE A 103 -17.61 -10.50 -12.23
N PRO A 104 -18.18 -11.62 -12.71
CA PRO A 104 -18.14 -12.89 -12.03
C PRO A 104 -16.69 -13.40 -11.85
N VAL A 105 -16.43 -13.98 -10.70
CA VAL A 105 -15.14 -14.62 -10.37
C VAL A 105 -15.40 -15.91 -9.60
N LEU A 106 -14.58 -16.92 -9.83
CA LEU A 106 -14.63 -18.14 -9.05
C LEU A 106 -13.90 -17.91 -7.73
N LYS A 107 -14.63 -18.01 -6.61
CA LYS A 107 -14.05 -17.98 -5.28
C LYS A 107 -13.69 -19.39 -4.86
N VAL A 108 -12.40 -19.64 -4.64
CA VAL A 108 -11.90 -20.90 -4.11
C VAL A 108 -11.55 -20.69 -2.65
N SER A 109 -12.10 -21.54 -1.78
CA SER A 109 -11.92 -21.43 -0.33
C SER A 109 -11.25 -22.70 0.19
N TYR A 110 -10.16 -22.50 0.95
CA TYR A 110 -9.38 -23.56 1.58
C TYR A 110 -9.58 -23.53 3.09
N LYS A 111 -10.06 -24.63 3.64
CA LYS A 111 -10.18 -24.82 5.09
C LYS A 111 -8.83 -25.23 5.65
N THR A 112 -8.24 -24.34 6.44
CA THR A 112 -6.95 -24.58 7.10
C THR A 112 -7.18 -24.73 8.63
N PRO A 113 -6.18 -25.18 9.41
CA PRO A 113 -6.33 -25.38 10.86
C PRO A 113 -6.78 -24.14 11.63
N ARG A 114 -6.41 -22.95 11.15
CA ARG A 114 -6.66 -21.68 11.87
C ARG A 114 -7.77 -20.84 11.27
N LYS A 115 -7.90 -20.83 9.95
CA LYS A 115 -8.84 -19.95 9.23
C LYS A 115 -9.13 -20.47 7.84
N ILE A 116 -10.19 -19.91 7.22
CA ILE A 116 -10.47 -20.12 5.81
C ILE A 116 -9.66 -19.09 5.01
N ILE A 117 -8.89 -19.58 4.02
CA ILE A 117 -8.15 -18.74 3.08
C ILE A 117 -8.85 -18.86 1.75
N SER A 118 -9.10 -17.71 1.11
CA SER A 118 -9.78 -17.69 -0.18
C SER A 118 -8.90 -17.03 -1.23
N GLU A 119 -8.95 -17.57 -2.47
CA GLU A 119 -8.41 -16.94 -3.66
C GLU A 119 -9.50 -16.72 -4.69
N TYR A 120 -9.29 -15.78 -5.61
CA TYR A 120 -10.25 -15.41 -6.63
C TYR A 120 -9.66 -15.66 -8.01
N VAL A 121 -10.35 -16.52 -8.79
CA VAL A 121 -9.91 -16.92 -10.13
C VAL A 121 -10.83 -16.27 -11.16
N CYS A 122 -10.23 -15.47 -12.06
CA CYS A 122 -10.92 -14.51 -12.90
C CYS A 122 -11.04 -15.05 -14.35
N PHE A 123 -11.96 -15.97 -14.61
CA PHE A 123 -12.13 -16.57 -15.94
C PHE A 123 -12.70 -15.59 -16.98
N GLU A 124 -13.59 -14.68 -16.58
CA GLU A 124 -14.29 -13.75 -17.47
C GLU A 124 -13.59 -12.40 -17.64
N HIS A 125 -12.41 -12.25 -17.03
CA HIS A 125 -11.56 -11.10 -17.25
C HIS A 125 -10.70 -11.26 -18.52
N THR A 126 -10.09 -10.16 -18.97
CA THR A 126 -9.18 -10.14 -20.12
C THR A 126 -7.74 -9.95 -19.69
N GLY A 127 -6.79 -10.28 -20.58
CA GLY A 127 -5.35 -10.09 -20.36
C GLY A 127 -4.82 -10.91 -19.18
N TYR A 128 -3.87 -10.35 -18.44
CA TYR A 128 -3.14 -11.03 -17.37
C TYR A 128 -4.01 -11.79 -16.35
N ALA A 129 -5.18 -11.23 -15.99
CA ALA A 129 -6.07 -11.88 -15.03
C ALA A 129 -6.65 -13.20 -15.58
N ARG A 130 -6.97 -13.21 -16.87
CA ARG A 130 -7.41 -14.41 -17.59
C ARG A 130 -6.29 -15.44 -17.70
N ASP A 131 -5.10 -15.01 -18.06
CA ASP A 131 -3.95 -15.91 -18.19
C ASP A 131 -3.60 -16.57 -16.86
N LYS A 132 -3.69 -15.80 -15.77
CA LYS A 132 -3.53 -16.34 -14.41
C LYS A 132 -4.60 -17.37 -14.06
N ALA A 133 -5.85 -17.14 -14.47
CA ALA A 133 -6.96 -18.10 -14.25
C ALA A 133 -6.74 -19.40 -15.01
N VAL A 134 -6.31 -19.32 -16.26
CA VAL A 134 -5.96 -20.48 -17.08
C VAL A 134 -4.78 -21.26 -16.47
N ALA A 135 -3.73 -20.56 -16.05
CA ALA A 135 -2.58 -21.19 -15.40
C ALA A 135 -2.96 -21.85 -14.06
N TRP A 136 -3.88 -21.24 -13.31
CA TRP A 136 -4.44 -21.83 -12.09
C TRP A 136 -5.20 -23.12 -12.41
N TRP A 137 -6.13 -23.08 -13.39
CA TRP A 137 -6.92 -24.24 -13.80
C TRP A 137 -6.03 -25.42 -14.21
N ASN A 138 -5.05 -25.18 -15.08
CA ASN A 138 -4.12 -26.20 -15.55
C ASN A 138 -3.27 -26.80 -14.43
N ARG A 139 -3.13 -26.12 -13.30
CA ARG A 139 -2.40 -26.60 -12.13
C ARG A 139 -3.25 -27.50 -11.24
N VAL A 140 -4.54 -27.17 -11.09
CA VAL A 140 -5.43 -27.88 -10.15
C VAL A 140 -6.15 -29.07 -10.78
N VAL A 141 -6.16 -29.14 -12.10
CA VAL A 141 -6.78 -30.23 -12.85
C VAL A 141 -5.72 -31.22 -13.29
N SER A 142 -6.03 -32.51 -13.33
CA SER A 142 -5.11 -33.59 -13.76
C SER A 142 -5.77 -34.57 -14.72
N GLY A 143 -4.96 -35.43 -15.32
CA GLY A 143 -5.40 -36.52 -16.17
C GLY A 143 -6.05 -36.06 -17.49
N GLU A 144 -7.14 -36.73 -17.90
CA GLU A 144 -7.85 -36.41 -19.15
C GLU A 144 -8.47 -35.02 -19.19
N SER A 145 -8.79 -34.48 -18.03
CA SER A 145 -9.36 -33.11 -17.93
C SER A 145 -8.39 -32.02 -18.38
N LEU A 146 -7.06 -32.27 -18.34
CA LEU A 146 -6.04 -31.36 -18.91
C LEU A 146 -6.12 -31.25 -20.44
N ARG A 147 -6.66 -32.27 -21.12
CA ARG A 147 -6.84 -32.25 -22.58
C ARG A 147 -7.99 -31.36 -23.05
N ARG A 148 -8.88 -31.00 -22.12
CA ARG A 148 -10.01 -30.10 -22.41
C ARG A 148 -9.57 -28.64 -22.22
N SER A 149 -10.10 -27.77 -23.05
CA SER A 149 -9.87 -26.34 -22.92
C SER A 149 -10.26 -25.83 -21.52
N PRO A 150 -9.49 -24.90 -20.94
CA PRO A 150 -9.86 -24.27 -19.68
C PRO A 150 -11.21 -23.56 -19.78
N PRO A 151 -11.99 -23.48 -18.68
CA PRO A 151 -13.28 -22.81 -18.65
C PRO A 151 -13.18 -21.35 -19.12
N ARG A 152 -14.20 -20.89 -19.80
CA ARG A 152 -14.32 -19.49 -20.24
C ARG A 152 -15.14 -18.66 -19.28
N THR A 153 -16.10 -19.28 -18.57
CA THR A 153 -17.00 -18.64 -17.61
C THR A 153 -16.87 -19.27 -16.22
N VAL A 154 -17.35 -18.57 -15.21
CA VAL A 154 -17.41 -19.09 -13.85
C VAL A 154 -18.38 -20.25 -13.72
N ASP A 155 -19.51 -20.17 -14.43
CA ASP A 155 -20.53 -21.25 -14.41
C ASP A 155 -19.99 -22.54 -15.03
N GLU A 156 -19.23 -22.44 -16.13
CA GLU A 156 -18.54 -23.59 -16.69
C GLU A 156 -17.55 -24.23 -15.72
N ALA A 157 -16.78 -23.39 -14.99
CA ALA A 157 -15.84 -23.86 -13.98
C ALA A 157 -16.56 -24.55 -12.80
N LEU A 158 -17.72 -24.04 -12.38
CA LEU A 158 -18.56 -24.65 -11.35
C LEU A 158 -19.16 -25.97 -11.81
N PHE A 159 -19.64 -26.04 -13.05
CA PHE A 159 -20.14 -27.30 -13.63
C PHE A 159 -19.06 -28.38 -13.64
N ARG A 160 -17.81 -27.98 -13.87
CA ARG A 160 -16.63 -28.86 -13.91
C ARG A 160 -15.87 -28.93 -12.58
N GLN A 161 -16.49 -28.58 -11.45
CA GLN A 161 -15.83 -28.55 -10.14
C GLN A 161 -15.28 -29.90 -9.70
N THR A 162 -15.85 -31.02 -10.16
CA THR A 162 -15.37 -32.38 -9.87
C THR A 162 -14.02 -32.70 -10.50
N GLU A 163 -13.58 -31.92 -11.49
CA GLU A 163 -12.27 -32.06 -12.12
C GLU A 163 -11.17 -31.40 -11.30
N ILE A 164 -11.52 -30.55 -10.33
CA ILE A 164 -10.58 -29.78 -9.51
C ILE A 164 -10.07 -30.65 -8.37
N ASN A 165 -8.77 -30.89 -8.35
CA ASN A 165 -8.13 -31.64 -7.27
C ASN A 165 -7.88 -30.75 -6.05
N GLN A 166 -8.11 -31.33 -4.87
CA GLN A 166 -7.80 -30.68 -3.61
C GLN A 166 -6.30 -30.78 -3.32
N PRO A 167 -5.58 -29.67 -3.10
CA PRO A 167 -4.18 -29.70 -2.68
C PRO A 167 -4.05 -30.20 -1.23
N GLY A 168 -2.97 -30.91 -0.92
CA GLY A 168 -2.67 -31.30 0.45
C GLY A 168 -2.23 -30.13 1.34
N ALA A 169 -1.57 -29.13 0.73
CA ALA A 169 -1.16 -27.90 1.39
C ALA A 169 -1.09 -26.74 0.39
N ILE A 170 -1.12 -25.50 0.90
CA ILE A 170 -0.95 -24.29 0.11
C ILE A 170 0.20 -23.44 0.65
N LYS A 171 0.96 -22.80 -0.24
CA LYS A 171 1.94 -21.76 0.14
C LYS A 171 1.26 -20.40 0.09
N VAL A 172 1.26 -19.70 1.22
CA VAL A 172 0.57 -18.42 1.40
C VAL A 172 1.56 -17.33 1.78
N ASP A 173 1.44 -16.20 1.10
CA ASP A 173 2.16 -14.96 1.40
C ASP A 173 1.24 -14.03 2.20
N PHE A 174 1.65 -13.65 3.42
CA PHE A 174 0.95 -12.72 4.30
C PHE A 174 1.55 -11.31 4.31
N SER A 175 2.45 -11.00 3.41
CA SER A 175 3.07 -9.67 3.34
C SER A 175 2.10 -8.55 2.95
N GLY A 176 0.99 -8.88 2.31
CA GLY A 176 -0.05 -7.95 1.89
C GLY A 176 -1.18 -7.78 2.92
N LYS A 177 -2.14 -6.91 2.60
CA LYS A 177 -3.36 -6.72 3.40
C LYS A 177 -4.21 -7.99 3.52
N PHE A 178 -4.19 -8.82 2.49
CA PHE A 178 -4.91 -10.09 2.43
C PHE A 178 -3.95 -11.24 2.15
N PRO A 179 -4.22 -12.45 2.67
CA PRO A 179 -3.41 -13.61 2.35
C PRO A 179 -3.50 -13.91 0.84
N ASN A 180 -2.35 -14.14 0.22
CA ASN A 180 -2.25 -14.48 -1.19
C ASN A 180 -1.72 -15.89 -1.34
N VAL A 181 -2.48 -16.77 -2.00
CA VAL A 181 -2.04 -18.13 -2.32
C VAL A 181 -1.06 -18.05 -3.48
N VAL A 182 0.18 -18.49 -3.23
CA VAL A 182 1.28 -18.41 -4.19
C VAL A 182 1.44 -19.73 -4.94
N ASN A 183 1.26 -20.85 -4.25
CA ASN A 183 1.42 -22.18 -4.84
C ASN A 183 0.55 -23.24 -4.14
N HIS A 184 0.27 -24.32 -4.86
CA HIS A 184 -0.47 -25.49 -4.39
C HIS A 184 0.51 -26.66 -4.31
N LEU A 185 0.47 -27.42 -3.23
CA LEU A 185 1.30 -28.60 -2.99
C LEU A 185 0.42 -29.83 -3.01
N TRP A 186 0.73 -30.72 -3.92
CA TRP A 186 0.03 -31.99 -4.09
C TRP A 186 0.72 -33.05 -3.24
N ARG A 187 -0.05 -33.90 -2.60
CA ARG A 187 0.44 -35.09 -1.92
C ARG A 187 0.34 -36.31 -2.80
#